data_75d33f636580bb6b23c835666c1c3463
#
_entry.id   75d33f636580bb6b23c835666c1c3463
#
_cell.length_a   1.000
_cell.length_b   1.000
_cell.length_c   1.000
_cell.angle_alpha   90.00
_cell.angle_beta   90.00
_cell.angle_gamma   90.00
#
_symmetry.space_group_name_H-M   'P 1'
#
loop_
_entity.id
_entity.type
_entity.pdbx_description
1 polymer ?
#
loop_
_entity_poly.entity_id
_entity_poly.type
_entity_poly.pdbx_seq_one_letter_code
_entity_poly.pdbx_strand_id
1 'polypeptide(L)'
;EDITSRVELGPRFRLPVPSHQVDRGTLENHMLKLSREKGNTVLLGSKVSNVEILPDSLHEISFIKDSEEQKVNCKWVADASGRASILKRKFQFQKPMEHHSNAVWWRLKGVIDVDDWTDKKDWQSYLEPGLRYLSTVHFMDTGYWLWVIPLGSKNTSIGIVADPAVHPFETYNTYEKAVEWMKVNEPL
;
A
#
# COMPACT_ATOMS: atom_id res chain seq x y z
N GLU A 1 24.89 -4.30 -12.30
CA GLU A 1 24.56 -5.73 -12.29
C GLU A 1 23.49 -6.01 -13.36
N ASP A 2 23.53 -7.17 -14.04
CA ASP A 2 22.57 -7.51 -15.10
C ASP A 2 21.35 -8.22 -14.46
N ILE A 3 20.14 -7.74 -14.73
CA ILE A 3 18.90 -8.32 -14.19
C ILE A 3 18.79 -9.83 -14.50
N THR A 4 19.35 -10.28 -15.63
CA THR A 4 19.29 -11.68 -16.06
C THR A 4 20.18 -12.62 -15.22
N SER A 5 21.04 -12.09 -14.38
CA SER A 5 21.85 -12.85 -13.43
C SER A 5 21.10 -13.20 -12.13
N ARG A 6 19.94 -12.58 -11.91
CA ARG A 6 19.12 -12.80 -10.70
C ARG A 6 18.22 -14.02 -10.84
N VAL A 7 17.97 -14.67 -9.71
CA VAL A 7 16.97 -15.74 -9.64
C VAL A 7 15.58 -15.13 -9.67
N GLU A 8 14.76 -15.56 -10.63
CA GLU A 8 13.38 -15.13 -10.75
C GLU A 8 12.44 -16.18 -10.15
N LEU A 9 11.61 -15.77 -9.20
CA LEU A 9 10.62 -16.62 -8.55
C LEU A 9 9.21 -16.10 -8.88
N GLY A 10 8.35 -17.00 -9.35
CA GLY A 10 6.97 -16.67 -9.68
C GLY A 10 6.35 -17.66 -10.67
N PRO A 11 5.07 -17.51 -10.98
CA PRO A 11 4.42 -18.32 -12.02
C PRO A 11 4.95 -17.92 -13.41
N ARG A 12 5.10 -18.88 -14.30
CA ARG A 12 5.48 -18.62 -15.71
C ARG A 12 4.32 -18.18 -16.59
N PHE A 13 3.11 -18.40 -16.14
CA PHE A 13 1.87 -18.15 -16.87
C PHE A 13 0.90 -17.37 -16.01
N ARG A 14 -0.04 -16.67 -16.67
CA ARG A 14 -1.11 -15.97 -15.97
C ARG A 14 -1.94 -16.92 -15.13
N LEU A 15 -2.22 -16.51 -13.91
CA LEU A 15 -3.12 -17.25 -13.04
C LEU A 15 -4.56 -17.15 -13.56
N PRO A 16 -5.37 -18.20 -13.40
CA PRO A 16 -6.78 -18.17 -13.85
C PRO A 16 -7.65 -17.20 -13.08
N VAL A 17 -7.23 -16.82 -11.86
CA VAL A 17 -7.94 -15.82 -11.05
C VAL A 17 -7.36 -14.43 -11.35
N PRO A 18 -8.16 -13.51 -11.90
CA PRO A 18 -7.67 -12.17 -12.22
C PRO A 18 -7.34 -11.39 -10.94
N SER A 19 -6.25 -10.65 -11.00
CA SER A 19 -5.88 -9.65 -9.99
C SER A 19 -5.68 -8.30 -10.66
N HIS A 20 -5.72 -7.23 -9.88
CA HIS A 20 -5.63 -5.88 -10.42
C HIS A 20 -4.66 -5.03 -9.61
N GLN A 21 -3.75 -4.36 -10.30
CA GLN A 21 -2.94 -3.30 -9.73
C GLN A 21 -3.70 -1.98 -9.88
N VAL A 22 -4.12 -1.41 -8.77
CA VAL A 22 -4.99 -0.24 -8.77
C VAL A 22 -4.29 1.01 -8.24
N ASP A 23 -4.56 2.14 -8.89
CA ASP A 23 -4.27 3.43 -8.30
C ASP A 23 -5.28 3.69 -7.17
N ARG A 24 -4.81 3.59 -5.92
CA ARG A 24 -5.66 3.72 -4.74
C ARG A 24 -6.41 5.04 -4.71
N GLY A 25 -5.78 6.16 -5.07
CA GLY A 25 -6.45 7.45 -5.06
C GLY A 25 -7.65 7.48 -6.01
N THR A 26 -7.50 6.91 -7.20
CA THR A 26 -8.61 6.78 -8.17
C THR A 26 -9.71 5.86 -7.64
N LEU A 27 -9.33 4.69 -7.13
CA LEU A 27 -10.27 3.71 -6.58
C LEU A 27 -11.04 4.29 -5.38
N GLU A 28 -10.35 4.90 -4.42
CA GLU A 28 -10.95 5.44 -3.20
C GLU A 28 -11.94 6.58 -3.51
N ASN A 29 -11.61 7.47 -4.45
CA ASN A 29 -12.53 8.51 -4.89
C ASN A 29 -13.75 7.93 -5.61
N HIS A 30 -13.57 6.89 -6.43
CA HIS A 30 -14.69 6.20 -7.05
C HIS A 30 -15.59 5.52 -6.02
N MET A 31 -15.02 4.82 -5.04
CA MET A 31 -15.77 4.19 -3.95
C MET A 31 -16.55 5.22 -3.11
N LEU A 32 -15.94 6.37 -2.84
CA LEU A 32 -16.61 7.48 -2.14
C LEU A 32 -17.83 7.99 -2.93
N LYS A 33 -17.68 8.17 -4.24
CA LYS A 33 -18.77 8.56 -5.13
C LYS A 33 -19.91 7.55 -5.09
N LEU A 34 -19.59 6.26 -5.31
CA LEU A 34 -20.57 5.17 -5.26
C LEU A 34 -21.28 5.07 -3.91
N SER A 35 -20.55 5.27 -2.82
CA SER A 35 -21.14 5.25 -1.47
C SER A 35 -22.23 6.33 -1.32
N ARG A 36 -21.95 7.54 -1.78
CA ARG A 36 -22.92 8.64 -1.76
C ARG A 36 -24.13 8.37 -2.67
N GLU A 37 -23.89 7.89 -3.88
CA GLU A 37 -24.96 7.54 -4.84
C GLU A 37 -25.90 6.46 -4.30
N LYS A 38 -25.39 5.55 -3.45
CA LYS A 38 -26.20 4.57 -2.73
C LYS A 38 -26.90 5.10 -1.49
N GLY A 39 -26.85 6.39 -1.23
CA GLY A 39 -27.54 7.03 -0.11
C GLY A 39 -26.82 6.96 1.24
N ASN A 40 -25.55 6.53 1.26
CA ASN A 40 -24.77 6.54 2.49
C ASN A 40 -24.37 7.97 2.86
N THR A 41 -24.48 8.31 4.14
CA THR A 41 -23.99 9.57 4.69
C THR A 41 -22.47 9.50 4.84
N VAL A 42 -21.75 10.40 4.19
CA VAL A 42 -20.29 10.52 4.27
C VAL A 42 -19.92 11.88 4.80
N LEU A 43 -19.37 11.92 6.00
CA LEU A 43 -18.99 13.14 6.70
C LEU A 43 -17.48 13.38 6.55
N LEU A 44 -17.08 14.08 5.48
CA LEU A 44 -15.68 14.48 5.28
C LEU A 44 -15.31 15.63 6.24
N GLY A 45 -14.03 15.70 6.58
CA GLY A 45 -13.51 16.73 7.50
C GLY A 45 -13.96 16.54 8.95
N SER A 46 -14.51 15.37 9.28
CA SER A 46 -14.97 15.06 10.63
C SER A 46 -13.91 14.26 11.39
N LYS A 47 -13.67 14.61 12.65
CA LYS A 47 -12.76 13.93 13.55
C LYS A 47 -13.53 13.21 14.64
N VAL A 48 -13.50 11.88 14.67
CA VAL A 48 -14.08 11.11 15.77
C VAL A 48 -13.34 11.44 17.06
N SER A 49 -14.08 11.87 18.07
CA SER A 49 -13.57 12.24 19.41
C SER A 49 -13.78 11.12 20.42
N ASN A 50 -14.91 10.40 20.32
CA ASN A 50 -15.22 9.29 21.22
C ASN A 50 -16.11 8.24 20.55
N VAL A 51 -16.05 7.02 21.06
CA VAL A 51 -16.94 5.91 20.70
C VAL A 51 -17.35 5.19 21.98
N GLU A 52 -18.64 5.18 22.27
CA GLU A 52 -19.25 4.43 23.37
C GLU A 52 -19.86 3.14 22.85
N ILE A 53 -19.34 2.01 23.28
CA ILE A 53 -19.88 0.69 22.96
C ILE A 53 -20.83 0.28 24.09
N LEU A 54 -22.11 0.20 23.76
CA LEU A 54 -23.17 -0.09 24.71
C LEU A 54 -23.73 -1.48 24.39
N PRO A 55 -23.67 -2.46 25.31
CA PRO A 55 -24.03 -3.85 25.03
C PRO A 55 -25.54 -4.04 24.72
N ASP A 56 -26.40 -3.28 25.38
CA ASP A 56 -27.86 -3.46 25.28
C ASP A 56 -28.58 -2.28 24.60
N SER A 57 -27.82 -1.44 23.87
CA SER A 57 -28.35 -0.23 23.26
C SER A 57 -27.61 0.07 21.94
N LEU A 58 -28.04 1.14 21.27
CA LEU A 58 -27.28 1.69 20.16
C LEU A 58 -25.95 2.28 20.64
N HIS A 59 -24.88 1.97 19.95
CA HIS A 59 -23.57 2.57 20.20
C HIS A 59 -23.59 4.05 19.85
N GLU A 60 -22.88 4.87 20.61
CA GLU A 60 -22.78 6.31 20.36
C GLU A 60 -21.38 6.67 19.82
N ILE A 61 -21.34 7.43 18.75
CA ILE A 61 -20.11 8.00 18.19
C ILE A 61 -20.19 9.52 18.28
N SER A 62 -19.25 10.13 19.00
CA SER A 62 -19.05 11.57 19.03
C SER A 62 -17.97 11.96 18.02
N PHE A 63 -18.20 13.03 17.27
CA PHE A 63 -17.23 13.54 16.32
C PHE A 63 -17.31 15.08 16.24
N ILE A 64 -16.20 15.70 15.87
CA ILE A 64 -16.09 17.14 15.67
C ILE A 64 -16.12 17.42 14.18
N LYS A 65 -17.04 18.28 13.76
CA LYS A 65 -17.15 18.81 12.41
C LYS A 65 -17.41 20.30 12.48
N ASP A 66 -16.68 21.09 11.69
CA ASP A 66 -16.80 22.56 11.66
C ASP A 66 -16.69 23.21 13.06
N SER A 67 -15.81 22.64 13.91
CA SER A 67 -15.59 23.03 15.32
C SER A 67 -16.75 22.72 16.27
N GLU A 68 -17.79 22.04 15.83
CA GLU A 68 -18.93 21.64 16.65
C GLU A 68 -18.88 20.14 16.94
N GLU A 69 -19.18 19.75 18.18
CA GLU A 69 -19.33 18.36 18.55
C GLU A 69 -20.73 17.87 18.16
N GLN A 70 -20.75 16.75 17.45
CA GLN A 70 -21.98 16.08 17.01
C GLN A 70 -21.94 14.62 17.44
N LYS A 71 -23.13 13.98 17.50
CA LYS A 71 -23.27 12.59 17.89
C LYS A 71 -24.16 11.83 16.90
N VAL A 72 -23.83 10.56 16.71
CA VAL A 72 -24.67 9.60 15.97
C VAL A 72 -24.77 8.29 16.74
N ASN A 73 -25.92 7.66 16.61
CA ASN A 73 -26.17 6.34 17.19
C ASN A 73 -26.20 5.28 16.09
N CYS A 74 -25.62 4.11 16.34
CA CYS A 74 -25.55 3.01 15.38
C CYS A 74 -25.58 1.63 16.06
N LYS A 75 -25.97 0.62 15.30
CA LYS A 75 -25.96 -0.78 15.77
C LYS A 75 -24.60 -1.42 15.68
N TRP A 76 -23.76 -0.97 14.75
CA TRP A 76 -22.43 -1.52 14.47
C TRP A 76 -21.43 -0.40 14.29
N VAL A 77 -20.23 -0.62 14.77
CA VAL A 77 -19.08 0.28 14.57
C VAL A 77 -17.96 -0.51 13.90
N ALA A 78 -17.47 -0.01 12.78
CA ALA A 78 -16.28 -0.54 12.12
C ALA A 78 -15.17 0.50 12.20
N ASP A 79 -14.08 0.17 12.88
CA ASP A 79 -12.92 1.05 13.02
C ASP A 79 -11.93 0.84 11.86
N ALA A 80 -11.96 1.75 10.91
CA ALA A 80 -10.99 1.85 9.81
C ALA A 80 -10.04 3.06 9.97
N SER A 81 -9.82 3.53 11.20
CA SER A 81 -9.05 4.75 11.50
C SER A 81 -7.54 4.63 11.25
N GLY A 82 -7.05 3.48 10.77
CA GLY A 82 -5.66 3.25 10.44
C GLY A 82 -4.74 3.46 11.64
N ARG A 83 -3.76 4.34 11.53
CA ARG A 83 -2.79 4.61 12.62
C ARG A 83 -3.42 5.24 13.86
N ALA A 84 -4.57 5.90 13.74
CA ALA A 84 -5.29 6.44 14.91
C ALA A 84 -5.77 5.33 15.84
N SER A 85 -6.16 4.18 15.27
CA SER A 85 -6.51 2.96 16.02
C SER A 85 -7.46 3.22 17.18
N ILE A 86 -8.59 3.90 16.94
CA ILE A 86 -9.47 4.46 17.98
C ILE A 86 -9.98 3.38 18.94
N LEU A 87 -10.67 2.37 18.40
CA LEU A 87 -11.21 1.28 19.23
C LEU A 87 -10.09 0.37 19.78
N LYS A 88 -9.08 0.09 18.96
CA LYS A 88 -7.96 -0.74 19.34
C LYS A 88 -7.22 -0.18 20.55
N ARG A 89 -7.05 1.15 20.64
CA ARG A 89 -6.45 1.82 21.80
C ARG A 89 -7.42 1.88 22.99
N LYS A 90 -8.68 2.25 22.74
CA LYS A 90 -9.69 2.37 23.79
C LYS A 90 -9.88 1.06 24.56
N PHE A 91 -9.92 -0.07 23.85
CA PHE A 91 -10.14 -1.39 24.45
C PHE A 91 -8.86 -2.21 24.67
N GLN A 92 -7.69 -1.62 24.48
CA GLN A 92 -6.40 -2.27 24.69
C GLN A 92 -6.21 -3.56 23.86
N PHE A 93 -6.78 -3.62 22.67
CA PHE A 93 -6.64 -4.76 21.75
C PHE A 93 -5.29 -4.80 21.03
N GLN A 94 -4.42 -3.85 21.29
CA GLN A 94 -3.11 -3.77 20.65
C GLN A 94 -2.19 -4.85 21.17
N LYS A 95 -1.61 -5.62 20.25
CA LYS A 95 -0.54 -6.57 20.53
C LYS A 95 0.72 -6.11 19.79
N PRO A 96 1.91 -6.19 20.41
CA PRO A 96 3.16 -5.95 19.70
C PRO A 96 3.33 -7.03 18.61
N MET A 97 3.93 -6.64 17.51
CA MET A 97 4.37 -7.57 16.46
C MET A 97 5.88 -7.78 16.60
N GLU A 98 6.33 -9.00 16.37
CA GLU A 98 7.77 -9.33 16.40
C GLU A 98 8.47 -8.83 15.12
N HIS A 99 7.75 -8.78 14.00
CA HIS A 99 8.28 -8.29 12.74
C HIS A 99 8.11 -6.77 12.63
N HIS A 100 9.22 -6.07 12.47
CA HIS A 100 9.26 -4.63 12.29
C HIS A 100 9.72 -4.31 10.87
N SER A 101 9.02 -3.40 10.20
CA SER A 101 9.44 -2.88 8.92
C SER A 101 9.01 -1.43 8.76
N ASN A 102 9.82 -0.66 8.05
CA ASN A 102 9.49 0.67 7.59
C ASN A 102 9.33 0.67 6.08
N ALA A 103 8.50 1.57 5.56
CA ALA A 103 8.28 1.70 4.14
C ALA A 103 8.36 3.16 3.70
N VAL A 104 8.98 3.39 2.56
CA VAL A 104 8.90 4.63 1.79
C VAL A 104 8.48 4.28 0.37
N TRP A 105 7.62 5.11 -0.20
CA TRP A 105 7.16 4.87 -1.56
C TRP A 105 6.78 6.18 -2.27
N TRP A 106 6.84 6.14 -3.59
CA TRP A 106 6.48 7.26 -4.46
C TRP A 106 5.92 6.76 -5.78
N ARG A 107 5.49 7.69 -6.63
CA ARG A 107 5.05 7.41 -7.99
C ARG A 107 5.95 8.13 -8.98
N LEU A 108 6.34 7.40 -10.00
CA LEU A 108 6.98 7.96 -11.19
C LEU A 108 5.94 8.15 -12.28
N LYS A 109 6.06 9.25 -13.00
CA LYS A 109 5.29 9.46 -14.22
C LYS A 109 5.84 8.56 -15.32
N GLY A 110 4.99 7.78 -15.93
CA GLY A 110 5.38 6.81 -16.94
C GLY A 110 5.32 5.38 -16.44
N VAL A 111 5.34 4.46 -17.37
CA VAL A 111 5.32 3.02 -17.12
C VAL A 111 6.75 2.50 -17.18
N ILE A 112 7.13 1.73 -16.18
CA ILE A 112 8.36 0.94 -16.19
C ILE A 112 7.96 -0.50 -16.45
N ASP A 113 8.46 -1.07 -17.55
CA ASP A 113 8.39 -2.49 -17.83
C ASP A 113 9.78 -3.10 -17.61
N VAL A 114 9.86 -4.07 -16.72
CA VAL A 114 11.15 -4.73 -16.40
C VAL A 114 11.67 -5.55 -17.58
N ASP A 115 10.79 -5.96 -18.49
CA ASP A 115 11.19 -6.65 -19.74
C ASP A 115 12.08 -5.76 -20.64
N ASP A 116 11.98 -4.42 -20.52
CA ASP A 116 12.80 -3.48 -21.29
C ASP A 116 14.22 -3.28 -20.72
N TRP A 117 14.55 -3.90 -19.57
CA TRP A 117 15.85 -3.72 -18.92
C TRP A 117 16.95 -4.61 -19.49
N THR A 118 16.62 -5.50 -20.43
CA THR A 118 17.58 -6.36 -21.11
C THR A 118 17.12 -6.71 -22.52
N ASP A 119 18.07 -6.87 -23.43
CA ASP A 119 17.83 -7.34 -24.80
C ASP A 119 17.89 -8.88 -24.93
N LYS A 120 18.18 -9.60 -23.84
CA LYS A 120 18.30 -11.07 -23.83
C LYS A 120 16.93 -11.73 -24.03
N LYS A 121 16.70 -12.20 -25.25
CA LYS A 121 15.42 -12.80 -25.67
C LYS A 121 15.04 -14.05 -24.88
N ASP A 122 16.00 -14.87 -24.50
CA ASP A 122 15.76 -16.07 -23.70
C ASP A 122 15.19 -15.72 -22.32
N TRP A 123 15.69 -14.63 -21.70
CA TRP A 123 15.17 -14.14 -20.44
C TRP A 123 13.78 -13.53 -20.59
N GLN A 124 13.57 -12.72 -21.62
CA GLN A 124 12.24 -12.13 -21.89
C GLN A 124 11.17 -13.20 -22.15
N SER A 125 11.52 -14.25 -22.90
CA SER A 125 10.60 -15.35 -23.27
C SER A 125 10.45 -16.42 -22.19
N TYR A 126 11.18 -16.34 -21.08
CA TYR A 126 11.06 -17.28 -19.97
C TYR A 126 9.69 -17.26 -19.30
N LEU A 127 9.04 -16.08 -19.28
CA LEU A 127 7.67 -15.90 -18.85
C LEU A 127 6.73 -15.63 -20.02
N GLU A 128 5.44 -15.84 -19.79
CA GLU A 128 4.40 -15.40 -20.73
C GLU A 128 4.56 -13.89 -21.00
N PRO A 129 4.47 -13.45 -22.27
CA PRO A 129 4.67 -12.04 -22.63
C PRO A 129 3.80 -11.08 -21.81
N GLY A 130 4.42 -10.05 -21.27
CA GLY A 130 3.80 -9.03 -20.44
C GLY A 130 3.41 -9.50 -19.03
N LEU A 131 3.83 -10.69 -18.59
CA LEU A 131 3.50 -11.17 -17.25
C LEU A 131 4.21 -10.34 -16.18
N ARG A 132 5.47 -9.94 -16.38
CA ARG A 132 6.20 -9.06 -15.45
C ARG A 132 5.53 -7.70 -15.34
N TYR A 133 5.09 -7.13 -16.47
CA TYR A 133 4.32 -5.88 -16.50
C TYR A 133 3.00 -5.97 -15.72
N LEU A 134 2.31 -7.10 -15.79
CA LEU A 134 1.04 -7.34 -15.09
C LEU A 134 1.23 -7.79 -13.64
N SER A 135 2.46 -7.97 -13.20
CA SER A 135 2.80 -8.42 -11.84
C SER A 135 3.32 -7.28 -10.99
N THR A 136 3.31 -7.46 -9.68
CA THR A 136 4.15 -6.68 -8.79
C THR A 136 5.54 -7.31 -8.81
N VAL A 137 6.50 -6.64 -9.42
CA VAL A 137 7.88 -7.09 -9.40
C VAL A 137 8.51 -6.69 -8.08
N HIS A 138 9.12 -7.65 -7.38
CA HIS A 138 9.86 -7.42 -6.16
C HIS A 138 11.33 -7.76 -6.37
N PHE A 139 12.20 -6.81 -6.08
CA PHE A 139 13.63 -7.05 -5.91
C PHE A 139 13.87 -7.27 -4.42
N MET A 140 14.51 -8.38 -4.07
CA MET A 140 14.62 -8.81 -2.68
C MET A 140 16.05 -9.18 -2.37
N ASP A 141 16.53 -8.73 -1.22
CA ASP A 141 17.78 -9.16 -0.62
C ASP A 141 17.67 -9.10 0.91
N THR A 142 18.78 -9.27 1.60
CA THR A 142 18.85 -9.33 3.06
C THR A 142 18.18 -8.13 3.71
N GLY A 143 17.08 -8.36 4.39
CA GLY A 143 16.36 -7.37 5.21
C GLY A 143 15.51 -6.37 4.43
N TYR A 144 15.30 -6.52 3.13
CA TYR A 144 14.41 -5.62 2.37
C TYR A 144 13.74 -6.28 1.17
N TRP A 145 12.71 -5.59 0.67
CA TRP A 145 12.22 -5.72 -0.71
C TRP A 145 11.89 -4.35 -1.29
N LEU A 146 12.15 -4.20 -2.57
CA LEU A 146 11.78 -3.06 -3.39
C LEU A 146 10.70 -3.51 -4.37
N TRP A 147 9.60 -2.77 -4.48
CA TRP A 147 8.58 -3.09 -5.48
C TRP A 147 8.61 -2.13 -6.67
N VAL A 148 8.28 -2.67 -7.82
CA VAL A 148 7.98 -1.93 -9.06
C VAL A 148 6.59 -2.37 -9.52
N ILE A 149 5.62 -1.46 -9.52
CA ILE A 149 4.22 -1.75 -9.83
C ILE A 149 3.73 -0.79 -10.90
N PRO A 150 3.61 -1.24 -12.16
CA PRO A 150 2.91 -0.48 -13.18
C PRO A 150 1.43 -0.32 -12.82
N LEU A 151 0.90 0.90 -12.90
CA LEU A 151 -0.48 1.21 -12.54
C LEU A 151 -1.32 1.50 -13.78
N GLY A 152 -2.61 1.20 -13.73
CA GLY A 152 -3.56 1.53 -14.79
C GLY A 152 -3.67 3.02 -15.12
N SER A 153 -3.20 3.90 -14.23
CA SER A 153 -3.07 5.35 -14.44
C SER A 153 -1.88 5.76 -15.31
N LYS A 154 -1.15 4.81 -15.89
CA LYS A 154 0.11 5.01 -16.64
C LYS A 154 1.23 5.66 -15.82
N ASN A 155 1.23 5.41 -14.54
CA ASN A 155 2.32 5.71 -13.62
C ASN A 155 2.91 4.40 -13.10
N THR A 156 4.09 4.48 -12.50
CA THR A 156 4.70 3.34 -11.78
C THR A 156 4.82 3.68 -10.31
N SER A 157 4.35 2.79 -9.45
CA SER A 157 4.61 2.87 -8.02
C SER A 157 5.92 2.15 -7.70
N ILE A 158 6.80 2.83 -7.01
CA ILE A 158 8.05 2.26 -6.48
C ILE A 158 8.05 2.44 -4.97
N GLY A 159 8.58 1.45 -4.26
CA GLY A 159 8.75 1.59 -2.82
C GLY A 159 9.71 0.57 -2.26
N ILE A 160 10.30 0.96 -1.16
CA ILE A 160 11.24 0.18 -0.36
C ILE A 160 10.56 -0.18 0.95
N VAL A 161 10.62 -1.44 1.32
CA VAL A 161 10.26 -1.92 2.66
C VAL A 161 11.48 -2.62 3.23
N ALA A 162 11.91 -2.20 4.40
CA ALA A 162 13.09 -2.80 5.00
C ALA A 162 12.98 -2.94 6.53
N ASP A 163 13.68 -3.95 7.03
CA ASP A 163 13.90 -4.14 8.46
C ASP A 163 14.85 -3.05 8.98
N PRO A 164 14.43 -2.23 9.95
CA PRO A 164 15.25 -1.16 10.49
C PRO A 164 16.51 -1.64 11.21
N ALA A 165 16.58 -2.91 11.61
CA ALA A 165 17.78 -3.50 12.21
C ALA A 165 18.88 -3.75 11.16
N VAL A 166 18.51 -3.94 9.88
CA VAL A 166 19.45 -4.14 8.76
C VAL A 166 19.64 -2.85 7.97
N HIS A 167 18.56 -2.16 7.69
CA HIS A 167 18.53 -0.91 6.93
C HIS A 167 17.86 0.19 7.77
N PRO A 168 18.63 1.03 8.48
CA PRO A 168 18.08 2.12 9.28
C PRO A 168 17.22 3.06 8.44
N PHE A 169 16.00 3.38 8.92
CA PHE A 169 15.01 4.14 8.15
C PHE A 169 15.53 5.51 7.67
N GLU A 170 16.42 6.11 8.44
CA GLU A 170 17.04 7.40 8.13
C GLU A 170 17.87 7.37 6.85
N THR A 171 18.27 6.21 6.38
CA THR A 171 19.08 6.03 5.16
C THR A 171 18.27 6.11 3.88
N TYR A 172 16.92 5.95 3.95
CA TYR A 172 16.03 5.96 2.77
C TYR A 172 14.68 6.67 3.01
N ASN A 173 14.53 7.47 4.06
CA ASN A 173 13.26 8.07 4.47
C ASN A 173 12.83 9.32 3.68
N THR A 174 13.64 9.78 2.72
CA THR A 174 13.27 10.82 1.75
C THR A 174 13.50 10.31 0.33
N TYR A 175 12.93 10.99 -0.66
CA TYR A 175 13.09 10.59 -2.07
C TYR A 175 14.57 10.53 -2.50
N GLU A 176 15.34 11.57 -2.18
CA GLU A 176 16.75 11.67 -2.54
C GLU A 176 17.56 10.54 -1.91
N LYS A 177 17.36 10.30 -0.62
CA LYS A 177 18.02 9.20 0.10
C LYS A 177 17.58 7.83 -0.44
N ALA A 178 16.30 7.66 -0.74
CA ALA A 178 15.81 6.40 -1.30
C ALA A 178 16.44 6.11 -2.67
N VAL A 179 16.63 7.13 -3.52
CA VAL A 179 17.34 6.98 -4.80
C VAL A 179 18.79 6.57 -4.58
N GLU A 180 19.51 7.22 -3.67
CA GLU A 180 20.91 6.84 -3.35
C GLU A 180 20.98 5.43 -2.73
N TRP A 181 20.05 5.10 -1.86
CA TRP A 181 19.94 3.76 -1.28
C TRP A 181 19.73 2.69 -2.36
N MET A 182 18.87 2.95 -3.35
CA MET A 182 18.65 2.01 -4.48
C MET A 182 19.92 1.84 -5.32
N LYS A 183 20.67 2.88 -5.60
CA LYS A 183 21.94 2.77 -6.34
C LYS A 183 22.96 1.84 -5.67
N VAL A 184 22.92 1.78 -4.34
CA VAL A 184 23.85 0.95 -3.56
C VAL A 184 23.35 -0.50 -3.45
N ASN A 185 22.06 -0.68 -3.17
CA ASN A 185 21.49 -2.00 -2.85
C ASN A 185 20.88 -2.71 -4.07
N GLU A 186 20.46 -1.96 -5.10
CA GLU A 186 19.89 -2.46 -6.35
C GLU A 186 20.56 -1.82 -7.57
N PRO A 187 21.85 -2.09 -7.83
CA PRO A 187 22.62 -1.51 -8.93
C PRO A 187 22.28 -2.18 -10.29
N LEU A 188 21.02 -2.08 -10.73
CA LEU A 188 20.49 -2.61 -12.00
C LEU A 188 20.50 -1.55 -13.09
#